data_c3ffc49eed4f9f0e0499059bf7872aef
#
_entry.id   c3ffc49eed4f9f0e0499059bf7872aef
#
_cell.length_a   1.000
_cell.length_b   1.000
_cell.length_c   1.000
_cell.angle_alpha   90.00
_cell.angle_beta   90.00
_cell.angle_gamma   90.00
#
_symmetry.space_group_name_H-M   'P 1'
#
loop_
_entity.id
_entity.type
_entity.pdbx_description
1 polymer ?
#
loop_
_entity_poly.entity_id
_entity_poly.type
_entity_poly.pdbx_seq_one_letter_code
_entity_poly.pdbx_strand_id
1 'polypeptide(L)'
;VMDYYKSRESENTAVAGKMWANVTKPILKDNTKKFLRELSSEDIAIFESVAGDILQQLGYSLCTPLDLLKDSFSDKEIVFFNEENIRLKNLFIQQADPADLAKRRPQDELINRIKQY
;
A
#
# COMPACT_ATOMS: atom_id res chain seq x y z
N VAL A 1 11.95 -15.11 -17.87
CA VAL A 1 11.40 -14.11 -16.95
C VAL A 1 11.22 -14.67 -15.53
N MET A 2 11.09 -15.99 -15.36
CA MET A 2 10.92 -16.58 -14.03
C MET A 2 12.14 -16.47 -13.11
N ASP A 3 13.32 -16.22 -13.65
CA ASP A 3 14.58 -16.09 -12.89
C ASP A 3 15.05 -14.64 -12.73
N TYR A 4 14.16 -13.65 -12.88
CA TYR A 4 14.48 -12.22 -12.72
C TYR A 4 15.18 -11.94 -11.39
N TYR A 5 14.79 -12.58 -10.32
CA TYR A 5 15.37 -12.42 -8.99
C TYR A 5 16.87 -12.75 -8.91
N LYS A 6 17.45 -13.42 -9.93
CA LYS A 6 18.87 -13.73 -10.06
C LYS A 6 19.62 -12.72 -10.92
N SER A 7 18.93 -11.71 -11.44
CA SER A 7 19.54 -10.73 -12.33
C SER A 7 20.25 -9.62 -11.55
N ARG A 8 21.22 -8.98 -12.19
CA ARG A 8 21.90 -7.81 -11.66
C ARG A 8 20.94 -6.63 -11.46
N GLU A 9 19.92 -6.53 -12.31
CA GLU A 9 18.86 -5.53 -12.21
C GLU A 9 18.04 -5.70 -10.93
N SER A 10 17.75 -6.94 -10.53
CA SER A 10 17.04 -7.20 -9.27
C SER A 10 17.88 -6.81 -8.05
N GLU A 11 19.18 -7.09 -8.07
CA GLU A 11 20.11 -6.69 -7.01
C GLU A 11 20.18 -5.15 -6.91
N ASN A 12 20.35 -4.46 -8.03
CA ASN A 12 20.37 -2.99 -8.06
C ASN A 12 19.05 -2.39 -7.56
N THR A 13 17.91 -3.00 -7.92
CA THR A 13 16.60 -2.56 -7.48
C THR A 13 16.42 -2.76 -5.96
N ALA A 14 16.84 -3.90 -5.43
CA ALA A 14 16.74 -4.19 -4.00
C ALA A 14 17.56 -3.21 -3.14
N VAL A 15 18.71 -2.75 -3.64
CA VAL A 15 19.54 -1.74 -2.96
C VAL A 15 18.91 -0.35 -2.97
N ALA A 16 18.02 -0.07 -3.95
CA ALA A 16 17.38 1.24 -4.09
C ALA A 16 16.35 1.56 -2.98
N GLY A 17 15.87 0.57 -2.23
CA GLY A 17 14.97 0.80 -1.11
C GLY A 17 14.40 -0.49 -0.49
N LYS A 18 14.10 -0.45 0.80
CA LYS A 18 13.63 -1.62 1.58
C LYS A 18 12.37 -2.28 1.00
N MET A 19 11.47 -1.50 0.37
CA MET A 19 10.25 -2.03 -0.22
C MET A 19 10.52 -2.96 -1.42
N TRP A 20 11.70 -2.87 -2.05
CA TRP A 20 12.12 -3.70 -3.17
C TRP A 20 12.96 -4.91 -2.77
N ALA A 21 13.19 -5.13 -1.47
CA ALA A 21 14.03 -6.22 -0.98
C ALA A 21 13.57 -7.62 -1.42
N ASN A 22 12.29 -7.78 -1.76
CA ASN A 22 11.75 -9.07 -2.21
C ASN A 22 11.99 -9.37 -3.70
N VAL A 23 12.45 -8.40 -4.51
CA VAL A 23 12.70 -8.65 -5.95
C VAL A 23 13.91 -9.58 -6.20
N THR A 24 14.79 -9.75 -5.20
CA THR A 24 15.90 -10.71 -5.22
C THR A 24 15.52 -12.10 -4.71
N LYS A 25 14.24 -12.33 -4.39
CA LYS A 25 13.74 -13.63 -3.91
C LYS A 25 12.95 -14.33 -5.00
N PRO A 26 12.92 -15.67 -5.00
CA PRO A 26 12.01 -16.43 -5.84
C PRO A 26 10.56 -15.99 -5.64
N ILE A 27 9.70 -16.32 -6.60
CA ILE A 27 8.25 -16.06 -6.50
C ILE A 27 7.73 -16.61 -5.16
N LEU A 28 7.19 -15.73 -4.34
CA LEU A 28 6.63 -16.07 -3.03
C LEU A 28 5.27 -16.72 -3.23
N LYS A 29 5.18 -18.04 -3.04
CA LYS A 29 3.91 -18.79 -3.20
C LYS A 29 2.89 -18.44 -2.11
N ASP A 30 3.36 -18.05 -0.92
CA ASP A 30 2.52 -17.79 0.26
C ASP A 30 2.11 -16.33 0.40
N ASN A 31 2.28 -15.53 -0.66
CA ASN A 31 1.94 -14.10 -0.64
C ASN A 31 0.45 -13.82 -0.96
N THR A 32 -0.32 -14.87 -1.27
CA THR A 32 -1.77 -14.77 -1.45
C THR A 32 -2.46 -14.58 -0.11
N LYS A 33 -3.52 -13.74 -0.08
CA LYS A 33 -4.31 -13.45 1.12
C LYS A 33 -3.49 -12.94 2.32
N LYS A 34 -2.34 -12.31 2.05
CA LYS A 34 -1.45 -11.74 3.07
C LYS A 34 -2.17 -10.71 3.93
N PHE A 35 -3.06 -9.93 3.34
CA PHE A 35 -3.87 -8.92 3.99
C PHE A 35 -4.70 -9.48 5.16
N LEU A 36 -5.16 -10.73 5.12
CA LEU A 36 -5.88 -11.38 6.22
C LEU A 36 -5.05 -11.59 7.49
N ARG A 37 -3.73 -11.52 7.36
CA ARG A 37 -2.79 -11.67 8.50
C ARG A 37 -2.21 -10.34 8.96
N GLU A 38 -2.23 -9.32 8.09
CA GLU A 38 -1.54 -8.05 8.31
C GLU A 38 -2.50 -6.89 8.57
N LEU A 39 -3.74 -6.98 8.08
CA LEU A 39 -4.77 -5.98 8.34
C LEU A 39 -5.71 -6.44 9.45
N SER A 40 -6.27 -5.49 10.18
CA SER A 40 -7.36 -5.76 11.10
C SER A 40 -8.64 -6.12 10.35
N SER A 41 -9.57 -6.80 11.01
CA SER A 41 -10.90 -7.07 10.42
C SER A 41 -11.67 -5.78 10.12
N GLU A 42 -11.43 -4.72 10.89
CA GLU A 42 -12.01 -3.40 10.69
C GLU A 42 -11.46 -2.73 9.42
N ASP A 43 -10.14 -2.76 9.19
CA ASP A 43 -9.53 -2.23 7.96
C ASP A 43 -10.03 -2.96 6.72
N ILE A 44 -10.18 -4.29 6.81
CA ILE A 44 -10.73 -5.10 5.73
C ILE A 44 -12.18 -4.71 5.45
N ALA A 45 -13.01 -4.54 6.48
CA ALA A 45 -14.40 -4.14 6.34
C ALA A 45 -14.54 -2.73 5.74
N ILE A 46 -13.69 -1.77 6.13
CA ILE A 46 -13.64 -0.44 5.53
C ILE A 46 -13.30 -0.53 4.05
N PHE A 47 -12.27 -1.29 3.69
CA PHE A 47 -11.87 -1.48 2.29
C PHE A 47 -12.95 -2.13 1.46
N GLU A 48 -13.56 -3.21 1.96
CA GLU A 48 -14.61 -3.94 1.25
C GLU A 48 -15.93 -3.14 1.19
N SER A 49 -16.21 -2.25 2.15
CA SER A 49 -17.33 -1.30 2.07
C SER A 49 -17.16 -0.32 0.90
N VAL A 50 -15.95 0.09 0.58
CA VAL A 50 -15.68 1.03 -0.53
C VAL A 50 -15.53 0.33 -1.86
N ALA A 51 -14.87 -0.83 -1.91
CA ALA A 51 -14.46 -1.51 -3.13
C ALA A 51 -15.24 -2.81 -3.41
N GLY A 52 -16.18 -3.20 -2.55
CA GLY A 52 -16.84 -4.50 -2.58
C GLY A 52 -17.50 -4.83 -3.91
N ASP A 53 -18.25 -3.90 -4.49
CA ASP A 53 -18.93 -4.09 -5.77
C ASP A 53 -17.93 -4.39 -6.90
N ILE A 54 -16.82 -3.64 -6.94
CA ILE A 54 -15.77 -3.83 -7.95
C ILE A 54 -15.07 -5.16 -7.74
N LEU A 55 -14.77 -5.52 -6.49
CA LEU A 55 -14.16 -6.81 -6.16
C LEU A 55 -15.03 -7.99 -6.63
N GLN A 56 -16.33 -7.95 -6.37
CA GLN A 56 -17.27 -8.97 -6.80
C GLN A 56 -17.39 -9.05 -8.32
N GLN A 57 -17.42 -7.91 -9.02
CA GLN A 57 -17.41 -7.87 -10.50
C GLN A 57 -16.14 -8.49 -11.09
N LEU A 58 -15.03 -8.37 -10.41
CA LEU A 58 -13.75 -9.00 -10.78
C LEU A 58 -13.65 -10.48 -10.33
N GLY A 59 -14.67 -11.03 -9.70
CA GLY A 59 -14.72 -12.43 -9.27
C GLY A 59 -14.05 -12.71 -7.91
N TYR A 60 -13.74 -11.68 -7.12
CA TYR A 60 -13.23 -11.86 -5.76
C TYR A 60 -14.38 -12.05 -4.76
N SER A 61 -14.19 -12.97 -3.82
CA SER A 61 -15.08 -13.14 -2.68
C SER A 61 -14.72 -12.16 -1.57
N LEU A 62 -15.72 -11.52 -0.99
CA LEU A 62 -15.54 -10.65 0.18
C LEU A 62 -15.26 -11.51 1.42
N CYS A 63 -14.47 -10.96 2.34
CA CYS A 63 -14.10 -11.59 3.62
C CYS A 63 -15.04 -11.14 4.75
N THR A 64 -15.61 -9.93 4.61
CA THR A 64 -16.53 -9.33 5.58
C THR A 64 -17.96 -9.78 5.28
N PRO A 65 -18.75 -10.20 6.30
CA PRO A 65 -20.18 -10.43 6.16
C PRO A 65 -20.90 -9.19 5.63
N LEU A 66 -21.88 -9.37 4.75
CA LEU A 66 -22.57 -8.26 4.08
C LEU A 66 -23.29 -7.30 5.04
N ASP A 67 -23.77 -7.80 6.16
CA ASP A 67 -24.42 -7.03 7.23
C ASP A 67 -23.46 -6.11 8.01
N LEU A 68 -22.16 -6.33 7.87
CA LEU A 68 -21.11 -5.51 8.47
C LEU A 68 -20.49 -4.50 7.50
N LEU A 69 -20.84 -4.56 6.22
CA LEU A 69 -20.41 -3.58 5.23
C LEU A 69 -21.22 -2.30 5.36
N LYS A 70 -20.59 -1.17 5.13
CA LYS A 70 -21.21 0.15 5.14
C LYS A 70 -21.51 0.61 3.72
N ASP A 71 -22.72 1.10 3.49
CA ASP A 71 -23.09 1.73 2.21
C ASP A 71 -22.43 3.10 2.02
N SER A 72 -22.13 3.79 3.13
CA SER A 72 -21.49 5.11 3.11
C SER A 72 -20.78 5.40 4.43
N PHE A 73 -19.85 6.34 4.38
CA PHE A 73 -19.17 6.88 5.54
C PHE A 73 -19.61 8.32 5.80
N SER A 74 -19.80 8.68 7.08
CA SER A 74 -20.12 10.04 7.48
C SER A 74 -18.91 10.98 7.28
N ASP A 75 -19.15 12.29 7.15
CA ASP A 75 -18.09 13.29 7.03
C ASP A 75 -17.09 13.22 8.20
N LYS A 76 -17.56 12.91 9.41
CA LYS A 76 -16.71 12.77 10.59
C LYS A 76 -15.75 11.58 10.47
N GLU A 77 -16.22 10.44 9.94
CA GLU A 77 -15.37 9.27 9.71
C GLU A 77 -14.35 9.57 8.62
N ILE A 78 -14.76 10.25 7.55
CA ILE A 78 -13.85 10.63 6.46
C ILE A 78 -12.75 11.58 6.99
N VAL A 79 -13.10 12.56 7.80
CA VAL A 79 -12.13 13.45 8.44
C VAL A 79 -11.18 12.66 9.33
N PHE A 80 -11.69 11.79 10.19
CA PHE A 80 -10.88 10.93 11.07
C PHE A 80 -9.90 10.06 10.27
N PHE A 81 -10.34 9.38 9.21
CA PHE A 81 -9.46 8.56 8.38
C PHE A 81 -8.38 9.38 7.66
N ASN A 82 -8.71 10.60 7.22
CA ASN A 82 -7.73 11.50 6.62
C ASN A 82 -6.66 11.95 7.63
N GLU A 83 -7.06 12.31 8.84
CA GLU A 83 -6.14 12.69 9.91
C GLU A 83 -5.22 11.53 10.30
N GLU A 84 -5.78 10.32 10.44
CA GLU A 84 -5.01 9.12 10.74
C GLU A 84 -4.01 8.78 9.62
N ASN A 85 -4.42 8.90 8.36
CA ASN A 85 -3.54 8.72 7.22
C ASN A 85 -2.37 9.72 7.21
N ILE A 86 -2.63 10.98 7.53
CA ILE A 86 -1.59 12.02 7.68
C ILE A 86 -0.65 11.65 8.84
N ARG A 87 -1.18 11.23 9.98
CA ARG A 87 -0.41 10.79 11.14
C ARG A 87 0.53 9.64 10.80
N LEU A 88 0.02 8.59 10.15
CA LEU A 88 0.79 7.42 9.74
C LEU A 88 1.88 7.76 8.71
N LYS A 89 1.58 8.63 7.74
CA LYS A 89 2.59 9.13 6.79
C LYS A 89 3.72 9.86 7.49
N ASN A 90 3.40 10.74 8.44
CA ASN A 90 4.40 11.48 9.18
C ASN A 90 5.27 10.54 10.03
N LEU A 91 4.66 9.56 10.69
CA LEU A 91 5.39 8.54 11.45
C LEU A 91 6.34 7.74 10.55
N PHE A 92 5.88 7.33 9.37
CA PHE A 92 6.72 6.64 8.39
C PHE A 92 7.91 7.49 7.94
N ILE A 93 7.69 8.77 7.64
CA ILE A 93 8.76 9.70 7.24
C ILE A 93 9.80 9.86 8.37
N GLN A 94 9.36 9.95 9.63
CA GLN A 94 10.26 10.05 10.78
C GLN A 94 11.12 8.80 10.98
N GLN A 95 10.61 7.63 10.60
CA GLN A 95 11.30 6.35 10.73
C GLN A 95 12.11 5.98 9.48
N ALA A 96 11.94 6.70 8.37
CA ALA A 96 12.61 6.42 7.11
C ALA A 96 14.10 6.73 7.20
N ASP A 97 14.90 5.96 6.45
CA ASP A 97 16.34 6.21 6.32
C ASP A 97 16.57 7.59 5.66
N PRO A 98 17.30 8.52 6.30
CA PRO A 98 17.59 9.83 5.73
C PRO A 98 18.27 9.77 4.36
N ALA A 99 19.11 8.75 4.10
CA ALA A 99 19.76 8.56 2.81
C ALA A 99 18.74 8.16 1.71
N ASP A 100 17.72 7.39 2.07
CA ASP A 100 16.65 7.02 1.15
C ASP A 100 15.72 8.21 0.84
N LEU A 101 15.39 9.01 1.84
CA LEU A 101 14.65 10.26 1.66
C LEU A 101 15.40 11.26 0.76
N ALA A 102 16.72 11.39 0.95
CA ALA A 102 17.53 12.26 0.11
C ALA A 102 17.53 11.85 -1.38
N LYS A 103 17.52 10.53 -1.66
CA LYS A 103 17.42 10.01 -3.04
C LYS A 103 16.08 10.33 -3.70
N ARG A 104 15.00 10.45 -2.94
CA ARG A 104 13.63 10.74 -3.45
C ARG A 104 13.38 12.22 -3.68
N ARG A 105 14.16 13.09 -3.06
CA ARG A 105 13.99 14.55 -3.11
C ARG A 105 13.83 15.13 -4.53
N PRO A 106 14.62 14.74 -5.55
CA PRO A 106 14.44 15.25 -6.92
C PRO A 106 13.08 14.90 -7.51
N GLN A 107 12.55 13.71 -7.19
CA GLN A 107 11.21 13.28 -7.63
C GLN A 107 10.12 14.09 -6.94
N ASP A 108 10.23 14.33 -5.64
CA ASP A 108 9.27 15.14 -4.89
C ASP A 108 9.23 16.59 -5.39
N GLU A 109 10.40 17.17 -5.68
CA GLU A 109 10.50 18.50 -6.27
C GLU A 109 9.83 18.59 -7.65
N LEU A 110 10.00 17.56 -8.49
CA LEU A 110 9.35 17.47 -9.79
C LEU A 110 7.82 17.36 -9.65
N ILE A 111 7.33 16.48 -8.77
CA ILE A 111 5.90 16.29 -8.50
C ILE A 111 5.27 17.59 -8.00
N ASN A 112 5.93 18.28 -7.06
CA ASN A 112 5.44 19.54 -6.52
C ASN A 112 5.37 20.63 -7.59
N ARG A 113 6.32 20.67 -8.53
CA ARG A 113 6.28 21.58 -9.68
C ARG A 113 5.10 21.30 -10.59
N ILE A 114 4.82 20.03 -10.89
CA ILE A 114 3.69 19.62 -11.75
C ILE A 114 2.35 19.99 -11.11
N LYS A 115 2.21 19.87 -9.78
CA LYS A 115 0.96 20.20 -9.06
C LYS A 115 0.65 21.70 -9.00
N GLN A 116 1.59 22.56 -9.35
CA GLN A 116 1.39 24.02 -9.38
C GLN A 116 0.82 24.52 -10.73
N TYR A 117 0.70 23.65 -11.72
CA TYR A 117 0.03 23.88 -13.01
C TYR A 117 -1.38 23.28 -13.00
#